data_57f68b2615cd717c3868dee1d49b12f9
#
_entry.id   57f68b2615cd717c3868dee1d49b12f9
#
_cell.length_a   1.000
_cell.length_b   1.000
_cell.length_c   1.000
_cell.angle_alpha   90.00
_cell.angle_beta   90.00
_cell.angle_gamma   90.00
#
_symmetry.space_group_name_H-M   'P 1'
#
loop_
_entity.id
_entity.type
_entity.pdbx_description
1 polymer ?
#
loop_
_entity_poly.entity_id
_entity_poly.type
_entity_poly.pdbx_seq_one_letter_code
_entity_poly.pdbx_strand_id
1 'polypeptide(L)'
;MNVKTALKLIVVTVVAGFMTSCNNSRNYDKTSRGTGWDITGKDGGPSYRTDYKEQETGPGLVFIEGGTFTMGKVADDPMLDWNNTPVQMTVNSFYMDETEVTNNMYLEYLDYLKYTFPPSDEKYAAVYEGAVPDTLVWRDPLGDHQTLLETYLRHPAYRDYPVVGVTWIQANEYSKWRTNRVNEKRMEDQGYLVEGARFNHDHGSQFDTEAYLAAPSQTYGGNDSLLKGKKSNKLTEVINNDTVHKYVQQKDGVLLPPYRLPTEAEWEYAAMGMSSTREYNNYRGRKKYPWDGSYTVSGKRKNRGDQLANFKQGYGDYSGVAGWSSDGAMVTNEIKSYPPNDYGLYDMAGNVAEWVADVYRDRVDMKLNDFNYFRGNQYTQNSLNEDGSVELIDYESIEFDTLRTGRVVATGMPGEIKKEEIDDDQIFMRMNFDRSDNRGYGDGDKASSRFYMQEEELNEQQRMYNSPRNSVYAVADSLGNLEMEKDVDDGNRTTLISDNTRVVKGGSWKDNAYWLDPAQRRFYPEDMATNWIGFRNAMDRVGSGSKKGHRPRD
;
A
#
# COMPACT_ATOMS: atom_id res chain seq x y z
N MET A 1 -26.77 -0.63 -71.31
CA MET A 1 -26.10 -0.20 -70.07
C MET A 1 -24.64 -0.58 -70.19
N ASN A 2 -23.73 0.40 -70.25
CA ASN A 2 -22.30 0.14 -70.52
C ASN A 2 -21.62 -0.64 -69.39
N VAL A 3 -20.86 -1.64 -69.71
CA VAL A 3 -20.12 -2.50 -68.76
C VAL A 3 -19.37 -1.69 -67.69
N LYS A 4 -18.84 -0.53 -68.06
CA LYS A 4 -18.19 0.43 -67.15
C LYS A 4 -19.13 1.04 -66.13
N THR A 5 -20.43 1.18 -66.43
CA THR A 5 -21.44 1.71 -65.51
C THR A 5 -21.92 0.62 -64.57
N ALA A 6 -22.05 -0.61 -65.02
CA ALA A 6 -22.36 -1.75 -64.17
C ALA A 6 -21.23 -2.06 -63.16
N LEU A 7 -19.98 -1.96 -63.60
CA LEU A 7 -18.83 -2.18 -62.72
C LEU A 7 -18.70 -1.10 -61.64
N LYS A 8 -19.01 0.16 -61.97
CA LYS A 8 -19.07 1.25 -60.97
C LYS A 8 -20.19 1.07 -59.94
N LEU A 9 -21.36 0.57 -60.39
CA LEU A 9 -22.48 0.29 -59.50
C LEU A 9 -22.17 -0.86 -58.51
N ILE A 10 -21.49 -1.91 -58.99
CA ILE A 10 -21.05 -3.05 -58.15
C ILE A 10 -20.00 -2.61 -57.13
N VAL A 11 -19.05 -1.76 -57.51
CA VAL A 11 -18.05 -1.21 -56.58
C VAL A 11 -18.70 -0.32 -55.52
N VAL A 12 -19.65 0.51 -55.90
CA VAL A 12 -20.38 1.36 -54.93
C VAL A 12 -21.25 0.54 -53.96
N THR A 13 -21.88 -0.56 -54.43
CA THR A 13 -22.66 -1.45 -53.56
C THR A 13 -21.78 -2.26 -52.60
N VAL A 14 -20.59 -2.72 -53.06
CA VAL A 14 -19.65 -3.40 -52.19
C VAL A 14 -19.06 -2.46 -51.16
N VAL A 15 -18.70 -1.22 -51.54
CA VAL A 15 -18.20 -0.21 -50.59
C VAL A 15 -19.30 0.20 -49.60
N ALA A 16 -20.54 0.34 -50.02
CA ALA A 16 -21.67 0.61 -49.14
C ALA A 16 -21.93 -0.56 -48.16
N GLY A 17 -21.78 -1.83 -48.63
CA GLY A 17 -21.88 -3.02 -47.80
C GLY A 17 -20.76 -3.12 -46.72
N PHE A 18 -19.56 -2.66 -47.04
CA PHE A 18 -18.48 -2.57 -46.06
C PHE A 18 -18.67 -1.44 -45.02
N MET A 19 -19.32 -0.33 -45.43
CA MET A 19 -19.60 0.78 -44.51
C MET A 19 -20.70 0.46 -43.51
N THR A 20 -21.64 -0.42 -43.82
CA THR A 20 -22.67 -0.86 -42.88
C THR A 20 -22.19 -1.92 -41.89
N SER A 21 -21.13 -2.69 -42.23
CA SER A 21 -20.54 -3.66 -41.31
C SER A 21 -19.76 -3.03 -40.17
N CYS A 22 -19.23 -1.81 -40.33
CA CYS A 22 -18.49 -1.11 -39.28
C CYS A 22 -19.34 -0.39 -38.24
N ASN A 23 -20.67 -0.28 -38.46
CA ASN A 23 -21.57 0.42 -37.52
C ASN A 23 -22.14 -0.51 -36.43
N ASN A 24 -21.96 -1.83 -36.55
CA ASN A 24 -22.42 -2.77 -35.53
C ASN A 24 -21.57 -2.81 -34.26
N SER A 25 -20.37 -2.24 -34.28
CA SER A 25 -19.52 -2.20 -33.07
C SER A 25 -20.04 -1.26 -31.98
N ARG A 26 -20.92 -0.32 -32.30
CA ARG A 26 -21.49 0.62 -31.33
C ARG A 26 -22.70 0.09 -30.55
N ASN A 27 -23.35 -0.96 -31.05
CA ASN A 27 -24.51 -1.55 -30.35
C ASN A 27 -24.09 -2.50 -29.23
N TYR A 28 -22.89 -3.02 -29.24
CA TYR A 28 -22.40 -3.91 -28.18
C TYR A 28 -22.21 -3.23 -26.82
N ASP A 29 -22.16 -1.90 -26.78
CA ASP A 29 -22.05 -1.15 -25.53
C ASP A 29 -23.39 -1.05 -24.78
N LYS A 30 -24.49 -1.49 -25.38
CA LYS A 30 -25.86 -1.39 -24.82
C LYS A 30 -26.51 -2.75 -24.57
N THR A 31 -26.02 -3.79 -25.22
CA THR A 31 -26.59 -5.13 -25.14
C THR A 31 -25.54 -6.14 -24.64
N SER A 32 -25.97 -7.06 -23.80
CA SER A 32 -25.14 -8.17 -23.34
C SER A 32 -24.72 -9.07 -24.50
N ARG A 33 -23.44 -9.37 -24.59
CA ARG A 33 -22.90 -10.36 -25.56
C ARG A 33 -23.27 -11.79 -25.21
N GLY A 34 -23.61 -12.03 -23.95
CA GLY A 34 -23.98 -13.38 -23.48
C GLY A 34 -25.46 -13.69 -23.70
N THR A 35 -26.36 -12.72 -23.50
CA THR A 35 -27.80 -12.94 -23.51
C THR A 35 -28.54 -12.11 -24.56
N GLY A 36 -27.92 -11.08 -25.13
CA GLY A 36 -28.60 -10.11 -26.01
C GLY A 36 -29.50 -9.12 -25.29
N TRP A 37 -29.58 -9.16 -23.96
CA TRP A 37 -30.42 -8.26 -23.18
C TRP A 37 -29.86 -6.85 -23.14
N ASP A 38 -30.73 -5.85 -22.98
CA ASP A 38 -30.31 -4.48 -22.71
C ASP A 38 -29.61 -4.41 -21.34
N ILE A 39 -28.41 -3.82 -21.32
CA ILE A 39 -27.57 -3.64 -20.12
C ILE A 39 -27.54 -2.19 -19.64
N THR A 40 -28.38 -1.32 -20.21
CA THR A 40 -28.49 0.09 -19.81
C THR A 40 -29.55 0.32 -18.72
N GLY A 41 -30.28 -0.72 -18.34
CA GLY A 41 -31.34 -0.66 -17.33
C GLY A 41 -32.65 0.00 -17.82
N LYS A 42 -32.79 0.31 -19.13
CA LYS A 42 -33.98 0.95 -19.67
C LYS A 42 -35.23 0.07 -19.62
N ASP A 43 -35.05 -1.21 -19.72
CA ASP A 43 -36.12 -2.22 -19.70
C ASP A 43 -36.41 -2.77 -18.30
N GLY A 44 -35.93 -2.07 -17.22
CA GLY A 44 -36.08 -2.54 -15.84
C GLY A 44 -35.09 -3.68 -15.47
N GLY A 45 -34.16 -4.04 -16.36
CA GLY A 45 -33.12 -5.02 -16.13
C GLY A 45 -31.88 -4.44 -15.46
N PRO A 46 -30.84 -5.26 -15.29
CA PRO A 46 -29.59 -4.80 -14.66
C PRO A 46 -28.91 -3.70 -15.48
N SER A 47 -28.42 -2.70 -14.78
CA SER A 47 -27.63 -1.61 -15.36
C SER A 47 -26.15 -1.83 -15.09
N TYR A 48 -25.33 -1.77 -16.15
CA TYR A 48 -23.88 -1.85 -16.05
C TYR A 48 -23.24 -0.61 -16.68
N ARG A 49 -22.17 -0.13 -16.08
CA ARG A 49 -21.38 0.95 -16.65
C ARG A 49 -20.52 0.43 -17.80
N THR A 50 -20.81 0.90 -19.01
CA THR A 50 -20.10 0.48 -20.24
C THR A 50 -19.13 1.53 -20.77
N ASP A 51 -19.13 2.73 -20.18
CA ASP A 51 -18.31 3.88 -20.58
C ASP A 51 -17.00 4.02 -19.79
N TYR A 52 -16.71 3.07 -18.87
CA TYR A 52 -15.48 3.06 -18.11
C TYR A 52 -14.28 2.87 -19.04
N LYS A 53 -13.36 3.81 -19.02
CA LYS A 53 -12.20 3.81 -19.91
C LYS A 53 -10.93 3.37 -19.19
N GLU A 54 -10.67 3.98 -18.08
CA GLU A 54 -9.43 3.79 -17.32
C GLU A 54 -9.62 4.27 -15.88
N GLN A 55 -8.90 3.66 -14.95
CA GLN A 55 -8.86 4.12 -13.57
C GLN A 55 -8.22 5.52 -13.52
N GLU A 56 -8.86 6.44 -12.83
CA GLU A 56 -8.29 7.76 -12.59
C GLU A 56 -7.14 7.64 -11.58
N THR A 57 -6.10 8.42 -11.81
CA THR A 57 -4.98 8.54 -10.88
C THR A 57 -5.46 9.21 -9.59
N GLY A 58 -5.19 8.60 -8.45
CA GLY A 58 -5.47 9.21 -7.15
C GLY A 58 -4.58 10.43 -6.89
N PRO A 59 -5.00 11.35 -6.00
CA PRO A 59 -4.18 12.49 -5.61
C PRO A 59 -2.78 12.09 -5.14
N GLY A 60 -1.75 12.79 -5.61
CA GLY A 60 -0.36 12.58 -5.22
C GLY A 60 0.33 11.36 -5.83
N LEU A 61 -0.38 10.55 -6.62
CA LEU A 61 0.13 9.31 -7.18
C LEU A 61 0.69 9.48 -8.59
N VAL A 62 1.70 8.67 -8.91
CA VAL A 62 2.27 8.48 -10.25
C VAL A 62 1.99 7.06 -10.71
N PHE A 63 1.62 6.90 -11.97
CA PHE A 63 1.41 5.59 -12.58
C PHE A 63 2.74 4.90 -12.86
N ILE A 64 2.86 3.64 -12.45
CA ILE A 64 4.01 2.78 -12.70
C ILE A 64 3.54 1.58 -13.53
N GLU A 65 4.07 1.48 -14.75
CA GLU A 65 3.80 0.34 -15.60
C GLU A 65 4.51 -0.90 -15.04
N GLY A 66 3.74 -1.96 -14.81
CA GLY A 66 4.26 -3.21 -14.28
C GLY A 66 5.18 -3.94 -15.27
N GLY A 67 5.96 -4.86 -14.75
CA GLY A 67 6.89 -5.65 -15.54
C GLY A 67 7.65 -6.66 -14.72
N THR A 68 8.51 -7.42 -15.38
CA THR A 68 9.37 -8.40 -14.73
C THR A 68 10.75 -7.80 -14.50
N PHE A 69 11.27 -7.98 -13.30
CA PHE A 69 12.61 -7.53 -12.93
C PHE A 69 13.30 -8.54 -12.01
N THR A 70 14.58 -8.35 -11.78
CA THR A 70 15.33 -9.11 -10.80
C THR A 70 15.38 -8.31 -9.49
N MET A 71 14.65 -8.76 -8.49
CA MET A 71 14.67 -8.24 -7.14
C MET A 71 15.88 -8.80 -6.40
N GLY A 72 16.48 -8.00 -5.52
CA GLY A 72 17.62 -8.43 -4.74
C GLY A 72 18.97 -8.33 -5.48
N LYS A 73 20.06 -8.47 -4.76
CA LYS A 73 21.43 -8.32 -5.27
C LYS A 73 22.41 -9.03 -4.33
N VAL A 74 23.33 -9.80 -4.89
CA VAL A 74 24.40 -10.43 -4.13
C VAL A 74 25.72 -9.66 -4.24
N ALA A 75 25.89 -8.88 -5.32
CA ALA A 75 27.09 -8.09 -5.51
C ALA A 75 27.17 -6.97 -4.48
N ASP A 76 28.38 -6.74 -3.96
CA ASP A 76 28.66 -5.70 -2.96
C ASP A 76 27.93 -5.91 -1.61
N ASP A 77 27.80 -7.16 -1.15
CA ASP A 77 27.34 -7.49 0.19
C ASP A 77 28.54 -7.71 1.14
N PRO A 78 29.02 -6.64 1.83
CA PRO A 78 30.18 -6.74 2.71
C PRO A 78 29.88 -7.46 4.02
N MET A 79 28.60 -7.58 4.38
CA MET A 79 28.16 -8.21 5.63
C MET A 79 27.98 -9.72 5.46
N LEU A 80 27.88 -10.20 4.22
CA LEU A 80 27.68 -11.60 3.86
C LEU A 80 26.47 -12.26 4.55
N ASP A 81 25.44 -11.48 4.78
CA ASP A 81 24.22 -11.95 5.45
C ASP A 81 23.22 -12.65 4.50
N TRP A 82 23.43 -12.54 3.19
CA TRP A 82 22.70 -13.25 2.14
C TRP A 82 21.17 -13.03 2.17
N ASN A 83 20.74 -11.92 2.74
CA ASN A 83 19.31 -11.59 2.86
C ASN A 83 18.70 -11.03 1.57
N ASN A 84 19.50 -10.86 0.52
CA ASN A 84 19.19 -10.20 -0.75
C ASN A 84 19.42 -11.09 -1.97
N THR A 85 19.18 -12.39 -1.86
CA THR A 85 19.36 -13.31 -2.99
C THR A 85 18.54 -12.87 -4.20
N PRO A 86 19.14 -12.74 -5.40
CA PRO A 86 18.42 -12.30 -6.59
C PRO A 86 17.29 -13.26 -6.96
N VAL A 87 16.10 -12.72 -7.14
CA VAL A 87 14.91 -13.47 -7.54
C VAL A 87 14.20 -12.72 -8.66
N GLN A 88 13.75 -13.45 -9.68
CA GLN A 88 12.95 -12.86 -10.75
C GLN A 88 11.51 -12.68 -10.26
N MET A 89 11.01 -11.45 -10.33
CA MET A 89 9.68 -11.07 -9.88
C MET A 89 8.92 -10.34 -10.97
N THR A 90 7.62 -10.55 -11.04
CA THR A 90 6.71 -9.82 -11.92
C THR A 90 5.80 -8.94 -11.06
N VAL A 91 5.87 -7.65 -11.28
CA VAL A 91 5.04 -6.65 -10.59
C VAL A 91 3.93 -6.21 -11.52
N ASN A 92 2.69 -6.21 -11.03
CA ASN A 92 1.55 -5.65 -11.75
C ASN A 92 1.68 -4.13 -11.88
N SER A 93 1.00 -3.52 -12.85
CA SER A 93 0.91 -2.06 -12.90
C SER A 93 0.18 -1.52 -11.68
N PHE A 94 0.69 -0.44 -11.10
CA PHE A 94 0.17 0.17 -9.87
C PHE A 94 0.43 1.67 -9.87
N TYR A 95 0.00 2.34 -8.82
CA TYR A 95 0.28 3.74 -8.57
C TYR A 95 1.08 3.86 -7.28
N MET A 96 2.00 4.83 -7.22
CA MET A 96 2.81 5.11 -6.03
C MET A 96 2.88 6.61 -5.80
N ASP A 97 2.99 7.04 -4.55
CA ASP A 97 3.20 8.44 -4.21
C ASP A 97 4.46 8.98 -4.88
N GLU A 98 4.33 10.17 -5.47
CA GLU A 98 5.44 10.86 -6.12
C GLU A 98 6.59 11.14 -5.13
N THR A 99 6.23 11.41 -3.87
CA THR A 99 7.13 11.75 -2.78
C THR A 99 6.81 10.93 -1.53
N GLU A 100 7.65 11.02 -0.53
CA GLU A 100 7.35 10.63 0.85
C GLU A 100 6.13 11.41 1.38
N VAL A 101 5.38 10.82 2.32
CA VAL A 101 4.31 11.53 3.04
C VAL A 101 4.92 12.64 3.88
N THR A 102 4.41 13.86 3.72
CA THR A 102 4.95 15.03 4.42
C THR A 102 4.29 15.28 5.77
N ASN A 103 4.94 16.10 6.61
CA ASN A 103 4.36 16.55 7.86
C ASN A 103 2.99 17.22 7.65
N ASN A 104 2.83 18.02 6.59
CA ASN A 104 1.56 18.66 6.29
C ASN A 104 0.44 17.67 5.97
N MET A 105 0.73 16.64 5.17
CA MET A 105 -0.22 15.58 4.86
C MET A 105 -0.62 14.79 6.11
N TYR A 106 0.34 14.53 6.99
CA TYR A 106 0.07 13.80 8.21
C TYR A 106 -0.69 14.65 9.25
N LEU A 107 -0.44 15.97 9.30
CA LEU A 107 -1.21 16.89 10.12
C LEU A 107 -2.67 16.97 9.69
N GLU A 108 -2.97 16.88 8.38
CA GLU A 108 -4.34 16.81 7.88
C GLU A 108 -5.08 15.57 8.45
N TYR A 109 -4.39 14.43 8.54
CA TYR A 109 -4.92 13.24 9.20
C TYR A 109 -5.19 13.47 10.69
N LEU A 110 -4.25 14.05 11.42
CA LEU A 110 -4.42 14.35 12.84
C LEU A 110 -5.54 15.35 13.11
N ASP A 111 -5.68 16.38 12.29
CA ASP A 111 -6.75 17.35 12.39
C ASP A 111 -8.11 16.72 12.11
N TYR A 112 -8.18 15.81 11.13
CA TYR A 112 -9.39 15.02 10.90
C TYR A 112 -9.77 14.16 12.10
N LEU A 113 -8.81 13.42 12.67
CA LEU A 113 -9.06 12.61 13.88
C LEU A 113 -9.56 13.46 15.04
N LYS A 114 -8.94 14.61 15.26
CA LYS A 114 -9.33 15.54 16.32
C LYS A 114 -10.74 16.10 16.14
N TYR A 115 -11.17 16.29 14.89
CA TYR A 115 -12.52 16.74 14.57
C TYR A 115 -13.54 15.62 14.76
N THR A 116 -13.27 14.45 14.18
CA THR A 116 -14.21 13.33 14.16
C THR A 116 -14.28 12.60 15.50
N PHE A 117 -13.13 12.43 16.15
CA PHE A 117 -12.97 11.77 17.45
C PHE A 117 -12.34 12.76 18.46
N PRO A 118 -13.14 13.67 19.04
CA PRO A 118 -12.61 14.72 19.91
C PRO A 118 -11.87 14.15 21.12
N PRO A 119 -10.60 14.53 21.37
CA PRO A 119 -9.83 14.06 22.53
C PRO A 119 -10.40 14.52 23.89
N SER A 120 -11.38 15.41 23.88
CA SER A 120 -12.14 15.80 25.07
C SER A 120 -13.04 14.68 25.60
N ASP A 121 -13.38 13.71 24.77
CA ASP A 121 -14.05 12.49 25.19
C ASP A 121 -12.98 11.46 25.58
N GLU A 122 -13.09 10.93 26.79
CA GLU A 122 -12.10 10.02 27.38
C GLU A 122 -11.86 8.77 26.49
N LYS A 123 -12.91 8.25 25.83
CA LYS A 123 -12.81 7.11 24.94
C LYS A 123 -12.03 7.43 23.63
N TYR A 124 -12.14 8.66 23.13
CA TYR A 124 -11.46 9.04 21.89
C TYR A 124 -10.06 9.61 22.12
N ALA A 125 -9.69 9.94 23.35
CA ALA A 125 -8.37 10.49 23.65
C ALA A 125 -7.25 9.56 23.15
N ALA A 126 -7.34 8.26 23.40
CA ALA A 126 -6.37 7.28 22.98
C ALA A 126 -6.30 7.11 21.45
N VAL A 127 -7.38 7.35 20.71
CA VAL A 127 -7.38 7.34 19.24
C VAL A 127 -6.44 8.41 18.69
N TYR A 128 -6.60 9.65 19.16
CA TYR A 128 -5.76 10.75 18.72
C TYR A 128 -4.31 10.59 19.22
N GLU A 129 -4.12 10.27 20.49
CA GLU A 129 -2.77 10.10 21.09
C GLU A 129 -2.02 8.95 20.43
N GLY A 130 -2.70 7.86 20.08
CA GLY A 130 -2.16 6.73 19.35
C GLY A 130 -1.69 7.09 17.93
N ALA A 131 -2.36 8.04 17.27
CA ALA A 131 -2.02 8.48 15.92
C ALA A 131 -0.86 9.51 15.87
N VAL A 132 -0.62 10.29 16.95
CA VAL A 132 0.43 11.33 16.96
C VAL A 132 1.82 10.69 16.80
N PRO A 133 2.66 11.15 15.85
CA PRO A 133 4.04 10.69 15.73
C PRO A 133 4.85 10.90 17.02
N ASP A 134 5.77 10.00 17.29
CA ASP A 134 6.67 10.14 18.42
C ASP A 134 7.73 11.20 18.16
N THR A 135 7.57 12.38 18.74
CA THR A 135 8.54 13.48 18.60
C THR A 135 9.80 13.26 19.43
N LEU A 136 9.76 12.38 20.44
CA LEU A 136 10.92 12.06 21.27
C LEU A 136 12.05 11.35 20.50
N VAL A 137 11.75 10.84 19.30
CA VAL A 137 12.77 10.26 18.39
C VAL A 137 13.90 11.24 18.04
N TRP A 138 13.67 12.55 18.19
CA TRP A 138 14.68 13.58 18.00
C TRP A 138 15.56 13.80 19.22
N ARG A 139 15.23 13.21 20.36
CA ARG A 139 15.99 13.38 21.59
C ARG A 139 17.26 12.54 21.53
N ASP A 140 18.39 13.23 21.45
CA ASP A 140 19.70 12.60 21.54
C ASP A 140 20.34 13.02 22.88
N PRO A 141 20.79 12.08 23.73
CA PRO A 141 21.42 12.38 25.02
C PRO A 141 22.70 13.23 24.91
N LEU A 142 23.38 13.15 23.76
CA LEU A 142 24.64 13.86 23.51
C LEU A 142 24.55 14.91 22.39
N GLY A 143 23.40 15.03 21.73
CA GLY A 143 23.15 15.96 20.63
C GLY A 143 22.15 17.03 21.01
N ASP A 144 22.27 18.21 20.39
CA ASP A 144 21.32 19.31 20.57
C ASP A 144 20.29 19.33 19.42
N HIS A 145 19.23 18.53 19.59
CA HIS A 145 18.09 18.47 18.66
C HIS A 145 16.78 18.93 19.31
N GLN A 146 16.86 19.70 20.41
CA GLN A 146 15.67 20.15 21.16
C GLN A 146 14.71 20.96 20.27
N THR A 147 15.23 21.80 19.39
CA THR A 147 14.41 22.57 18.45
C THR A 147 13.60 21.67 17.52
N LEU A 148 14.18 20.58 17.01
CA LEU A 148 13.49 19.63 16.14
C LEU A 148 12.40 18.86 16.90
N LEU A 149 12.68 18.47 18.15
CA LEU A 149 11.69 17.80 19.00
C LEU A 149 10.41 18.63 19.14
N GLU A 150 10.55 19.94 19.28
CA GLU A 150 9.41 20.85 19.51
C GLU A 150 8.73 21.30 18.20
N THR A 151 9.50 21.45 17.12
CA THR A 151 9.03 22.18 15.94
C THR A 151 8.84 21.29 14.70
N TYR A 152 9.57 20.18 14.57
CA TYR A 152 9.64 19.43 13.32
C TYR A 152 8.27 19.03 12.74
N LEU A 153 7.37 18.52 13.56
CA LEU A 153 6.05 18.08 13.09
C LEU A 153 5.11 19.25 12.76
N ARG A 154 5.17 20.35 13.54
CA ARG A 154 4.09 21.35 13.54
C ARG A 154 4.48 22.71 12.98
N HIS A 155 5.76 23.01 12.90
CA HIS A 155 6.19 24.33 12.44
C HIS A 155 6.12 24.42 10.90
N PRO A 156 5.57 25.51 10.33
CA PRO A 156 5.40 25.67 8.88
C PRO A 156 6.68 25.54 8.05
N ALA A 157 7.86 25.78 8.64
CA ALA A 157 9.14 25.59 7.98
C ALA A 157 9.41 24.13 7.58
N TYR A 158 8.81 23.18 8.28
CA TYR A 158 8.98 21.75 8.03
C TYR A 158 7.73 21.10 7.40
N ARG A 159 6.79 21.88 6.88
CA ARG A 159 5.54 21.37 6.33
C ARG A 159 5.74 20.37 5.17
N ASP A 160 6.70 20.65 4.31
CA ASP A 160 7.01 19.87 3.10
C ASP A 160 8.22 18.93 3.33
N TYR A 161 8.59 18.68 4.58
CA TYR A 161 9.55 17.65 5.00
C TYR A 161 8.83 16.33 5.25
N PRO A 162 9.50 15.18 5.05
CA PRO A 162 8.89 13.88 5.30
C PRO A 162 8.50 13.70 6.76
N VAL A 163 7.37 13.08 7.02
CA VAL A 163 6.98 12.73 8.39
C VAL A 163 7.88 11.61 8.91
N VAL A 164 8.37 11.77 10.15
CA VAL A 164 9.15 10.79 10.88
C VAL A 164 8.59 10.61 12.29
N GLY A 165 9.08 9.63 13.03
CA GLY A 165 8.51 9.29 14.34
C GLY A 165 7.21 8.50 14.21
N VAL A 166 6.95 7.93 13.05
CA VAL A 166 5.78 7.11 12.75
C VAL A 166 6.14 5.62 12.79
N THR A 167 5.30 4.83 13.43
CA THR A 167 5.36 3.38 13.41
C THR A 167 4.75 2.84 12.12
N TRP A 168 5.02 1.58 11.79
CA TRP A 168 4.39 0.91 10.65
C TRP A 168 2.86 0.86 10.79
N ILE A 169 2.38 0.62 12.02
CA ILE A 169 0.95 0.61 12.35
C ILE A 169 0.32 1.96 12.02
N GLN A 170 0.93 3.06 12.46
CA GLN A 170 0.44 4.41 12.17
C GLN A 170 0.46 4.74 10.67
N ALA A 171 1.49 4.29 9.94
CA ALA A 171 1.58 4.48 8.50
C ALA A 171 0.45 3.71 7.76
N ASN A 172 0.10 2.52 8.23
CA ASN A 172 -0.99 1.73 7.69
C ASN A 172 -2.36 2.37 7.97
N GLU A 173 -2.59 2.84 9.19
CA GLU A 173 -3.83 3.56 9.55
C GLU A 173 -3.99 4.87 8.76
N TYR A 174 -2.92 5.62 8.55
CA TYR A 174 -2.92 6.77 7.64
C TYR A 174 -3.36 6.37 6.22
N SER A 175 -2.89 5.23 5.70
CA SER A 175 -3.24 4.73 4.37
C SER A 175 -4.73 4.40 4.25
N LYS A 176 -5.32 3.78 5.27
CA LYS A 176 -6.77 3.52 5.36
C LYS A 176 -7.55 4.83 5.39
N TRP A 177 -7.18 5.75 6.28
CA TRP A 177 -7.81 7.07 6.37
C TRP A 177 -7.79 7.79 5.02
N ARG A 178 -6.64 7.81 4.34
CA ARG A 178 -6.49 8.45 3.02
C ARG A 178 -7.42 7.82 1.98
N THR A 179 -7.55 6.50 1.97
CA THR A 179 -8.49 5.78 1.12
C THR A 179 -9.91 6.29 1.30
N ASN A 180 -10.33 6.38 2.55
CA ASN A 180 -11.67 6.81 2.91
C ASN A 180 -11.94 8.27 2.51
N ARG A 181 -11.00 9.16 2.80
CA ARG A 181 -11.15 10.59 2.45
C ARG A 181 -11.15 10.83 0.94
N VAL A 182 -10.31 10.14 0.19
CA VAL A 182 -10.28 10.25 -1.27
C VAL A 182 -11.57 9.73 -1.89
N ASN A 183 -12.05 8.58 -1.46
CA ASN A 183 -13.29 8.01 -1.98
C ASN A 183 -14.53 8.81 -1.59
N GLU A 184 -14.62 9.29 -0.36
CA GLU A 184 -15.67 10.20 0.11
C GLU A 184 -15.72 11.46 -0.75
N LYS A 185 -14.57 12.11 -0.95
CA LYS A 185 -14.47 13.32 -1.79
C LYS A 185 -14.91 13.05 -3.23
N ARG A 186 -14.52 11.92 -3.81
CA ARG A 186 -14.93 11.53 -5.16
C ARG A 186 -16.44 11.32 -5.26
N MET A 187 -17.04 10.67 -4.27
CA MET A 187 -18.49 10.48 -4.23
C MET A 187 -19.23 11.81 -4.09
N GLU A 188 -18.71 12.73 -3.27
CA GLU A 188 -19.25 14.08 -3.13
C GLU A 188 -19.15 14.85 -4.44
N ASP A 189 -17.96 14.89 -5.08
CA ASP A 189 -17.73 15.61 -6.34
C ASP A 189 -18.58 15.05 -7.50
N GLN A 190 -18.81 13.75 -7.50
CA GLN A 190 -19.66 13.09 -8.47
C GLN A 190 -21.16 13.21 -8.12
N GLY A 191 -21.50 13.75 -6.95
CA GLY A 191 -22.88 14.04 -6.52
C GLY A 191 -23.64 12.82 -6.01
N TYR A 192 -22.95 11.79 -5.53
CA TYR A 192 -23.56 10.65 -4.83
C TYR A 192 -23.76 10.91 -3.34
N LEU A 193 -22.87 11.69 -2.73
CA LEU A 193 -23.05 12.22 -1.39
C LEU A 193 -23.61 13.65 -1.41
N VAL A 194 -24.16 14.08 -0.30
CA VAL A 194 -24.56 15.47 -0.08
C VAL A 194 -23.30 16.35 -0.02
N GLU A 195 -23.36 17.55 -0.58
CA GLU A 195 -22.26 18.50 -0.54
C GLU A 195 -21.92 18.86 0.92
N GLY A 196 -20.66 18.70 1.28
CA GLY A 196 -20.17 18.91 2.64
C GLY A 196 -20.42 17.75 3.60
N ALA A 197 -20.82 16.58 3.15
CA ALA A 197 -21.07 15.40 4.00
C ALA A 197 -19.89 15.11 4.93
N ARG A 198 -18.67 15.27 4.44
CA ARG A 198 -17.41 15.06 5.19
C ARG A 198 -17.21 15.97 6.41
N PHE A 199 -18.02 17.04 6.55
CA PHE A 199 -17.98 17.97 7.69
C PHE A 199 -19.31 18.07 8.42
N ASN A 200 -20.37 17.41 7.94
CA ASN A 200 -21.72 17.49 8.48
C ASN A 200 -22.17 16.18 9.13
N HIS A 201 -21.22 15.34 9.53
CA HIS A 201 -21.50 14.12 10.28
C HIS A 201 -21.32 14.34 11.79
N ASP A 202 -21.95 13.52 12.58
CA ASP A 202 -21.84 13.56 14.04
C ASP A 202 -20.44 13.08 14.48
N HIS A 203 -19.97 13.60 15.62
CA HIS A 203 -18.73 13.11 16.23
C HIS A 203 -18.82 11.60 16.49
N GLY A 204 -17.72 10.89 16.27
CA GLY A 204 -17.67 9.46 16.43
C GLY A 204 -18.22 8.65 15.25
N SER A 205 -18.71 9.32 14.21
CA SER A 205 -19.11 8.66 12.96
C SER A 205 -18.21 9.09 11.80
N GLN A 206 -17.92 8.18 10.90
CA GLN A 206 -17.10 8.47 9.74
C GLN A 206 -17.57 7.71 8.49
N PHE A 207 -17.08 8.14 7.34
CA PHE A 207 -17.17 7.37 6.13
C PHE A 207 -16.00 6.40 6.07
N ASP A 208 -16.30 5.11 6.01
CA ASP A 208 -15.36 4.06 5.67
C ASP A 208 -15.76 3.40 4.36
N THR A 209 -14.80 3.22 3.45
CA THR A 209 -15.07 2.71 2.09
C THR A 209 -15.50 1.26 2.10
N GLU A 210 -14.89 0.43 2.95
CA GLU A 210 -15.17 -0.99 3.05
C GLU A 210 -16.55 -1.22 3.71
N ALA A 211 -16.81 -0.50 4.80
CA ALA A 211 -18.10 -0.50 5.47
C ALA A 211 -19.22 -0.01 4.56
N TYR A 212 -18.98 1.06 3.79
CA TYR A 212 -19.94 1.56 2.81
C TYR A 212 -20.28 0.51 1.73
N LEU A 213 -19.30 -0.26 1.26
CA LEU A 213 -19.55 -1.31 0.27
C LEU A 213 -20.31 -2.51 0.84
N ALA A 214 -20.12 -2.82 2.12
CA ALA A 214 -20.74 -3.95 2.80
C ALA A 214 -22.10 -3.59 3.40
N ALA A 215 -22.22 -2.46 4.06
CA ALA A 215 -23.40 -2.01 4.79
C ALA A 215 -23.66 -0.50 4.61
N PRO A 216 -24.03 -0.03 3.39
CA PRO A 216 -24.11 1.40 3.07
C PRO A 216 -24.99 2.20 4.02
N SER A 217 -26.13 1.62 4.45
CA SER A 217 -27.09 2.29 5.34
C SER A 217 -26.57 2.55 6.77
N GLN A 218 -25.48 1.89 7.16
CA GLN A 218 -24.86 2.07 8.47
C GLN A 218 -23.73 3.11 8.46
N THR A 219 -23.32 3.57 7.28
CA THR A 219 -22.29 4.60 7.13
C THR A 219 -22.71 5.91 7.81
N TYR A 220 -21.76 6.68 8.34
CA TYR A 220 -22.00 7.88 9.14
C TYR A 220 -22.90 7.63 10.38
N GLY A 221 -22.72 6.47 11.05
CA GLY A 221 -23.56 6.12 12.21
C GLY A 221 -25.03 5.91 11.85
N GLY A 222 -25.33 5.49 10.62
CA GLY A 222 -26.69 5.27 10.12
C GLY A 222 -27.40 6.51 9.58
N ASN A 223 -26.69 7.62 9.37
CA ASN A 223 -27.27 8.84 8.79
C ASN A 223 -27.39 8.75 7.27
N ASP A 224 -28.39 8.01 6.81
CA ASP A 224 -28.70 7.78 5.39
C ASP A 224 -28.99 9.08 4.60
N SER A 225 -29.29 10.19 5.27
CA SER A 225 -29.55 11.48 4.62
C SER A 225 -28.31 12.03 3.90
N LEU A 226 -27.10 11.76 4.41
CA LEU A 226 -25.85 12.21 3.81
C LEU A 226 -25.49 11.43 2.53
N LEU A 227 -26.06 10.23 2.36
CA LEU A 227 -25.88 9.40 1.18
C LEU A 227 -26.79 9.75 0.00
N LYS A 228 -27.67 10.75 0.18
CA LYS A 228 -28.68 11.15 -0.83
C LYS A 228 -28.25 12.39 -1.61
N GLY A 229 -27.11 12.29 -2.31
CA GLY A 229 -26.65 13.36 -3.21
C GLY A 229 -27.53 13.55 -4.45
N LYS A 230 -27.28 14.60 -5.21
CA LYS A 230 -28.08 14.98 -6.41
C LYS A 230 -28.19 13.88 -7.47
N LYS A 231 -27.20 12.97 -7.54
CA LYS A 231 -27.19 11.84 -8.49
C LYS A 231 -27.63 10.52 -7.89
N SER A 232 -27.77 10.44 -6.58
CA SER A 232 -28.20 9.20 -5.92
C SER A 232 -29.57 8.73 -6.42
N ASN A 233 -30.46 9.65 -6.81
CA ASN A 233 -31.75 9.31 -7.42
C ASN A 233 -31.62 8.56 -8.77
N LYS A 234 -30.45 8.59 -9.43
CA LYS A 234 -30.19 7.82 -10.65
C LYS A 234 -29.82 6.36 -10.36
N LEU A 235 -29.53 6.05 -9.11
CA LEU A 235 -29.24 4.69 -8.62
C LEU A 235 -30.50 3.98 -8.12
N THR A 236 -31.70 4.50 -8.45
CA THR A 236 -32.95 3.83 -8.11
C THR A 236 -33.23 2.68 -9.05
N GLU A 237 -33.62 1.54 -8.51
CA GLU A 237 -34.10 0.37 -9.25
C GLU A 237 -35.54 0.08 -8.85
N VAL A 238 -36.36 -0.29 -9.82
CA VAL A 238 -37.71 -0.72 -9.53
C VAL A 238 -37.72 -2.24 -9.38
N ILE A 239 -37.94 -2.71 -8.16
CA ILE A 239 -38.04 -4.13 -7.85
C ILE A 239 -39.48 -4.37 -7.37
N ASN A 240 -40.23 -5.26 -8.05
CA ASN A 240 -41.61 -5.60 -7.72
C ASN A 240 -42.55 -4.37 -7.58
N ASN A 241 -42.42 -3.37 -8.46
CA ASN A 241 -43.11 -2.09 -8.43
C ASN A 241 -42.73 -1.12 -7.31
N ASP A 242 -41.79 -1.48 -6.44
CA ASP A 242 -41.23 -0.59 -5.45
C ASP A 242 -39.91 0.03 -5.93
N THR A 243 -39.74 1.31 -5.71
CA THR A 243 -38.51 2.02 -6.06
C THR A 243 -37.52 1.83 -4.92
N VAL A 244 -36.54 0.98 -5.12
CA VAL A 244 -35.48 0.75 -4.15
C VAL A 244 -34.32 1.68 -4.46
N HIS A 245 -33.85 2.41 -3.45
CA HIS A 245 -32.64 3.22 -3.57
C HIS A 245 -31.39 2.32 -3.59
N LYS A 246 -30.55 2.49 -4.59
CA LYS A 246 -29.27 1.81 -4.69
C LYS A 246 -28.14 2.73 -4.29
N TYR A 247 -27.21 2.16 -3.58
CA TYR A 247 -25.94 2.78 -3.25
C TYR A 247 -24.90 2.50 -4.35
N VAL A 248 -23.83 3.32 -4.39
CA VAL A 248 -22.71 3.10 -5.30
C VAL A 248 -22.07 1.75 -4.97
N GLN A 249 -21.87 0.95 -5.97
CA GLN A 249 -21.24 -0.37 -5.88
C GLN A 249 -19.89 -0.36 -6.61
N GLN A 250 -19.07 -1.35 -6.33
CA GLN A 250 -17.78 -1.49 -6.99
C GLN A 250 -17.89 -1.57 -8.52
N LYS A 251 -18.98 -2.18 -9.04
CA LYS A 251 -19.27 -2.25 -10.50
C LYS A 251 -19.50 -0.89 -11.16
N ASP A 252 -19.80 0.15 -10.39
CA ASP A 252 -20.04 1.49 -10.92
C ASP A 252 -18.71 2.23 -11.23
N GLY A 253 -17.56 1.70 -10.76
CA GLY A 253 -16.24 2.24 -11.02
C GLY A 253 -16.03 3.67 -10.50
N VAL A 254 -16.76 4.06 -9.46
CA VAL A 254 -16.65 5.38 -8.82
C VAL A 254 -15.54 5.41 -7.81
N LEU A 255 -15.48 4.36 -6.98
CA LEU A 255 -14.49 4.22 -5.91
C LEU A 255 -13.13 3.80 -6.47
N LEU A 256 -12.08 4.35 -5.91
CA LEU A 256 -10.71 3.93 -6.16
C LEU A 256 -10.35 2.75 -5.25
N PRO A 257 -9.41 1.90 -5.68
CA PRO A 257 -8.81 0.90 -4.81
C PRO A 257 -8.16 1.55 -3.58
N PRO A 258 -7.93 0.77 -2.51
CA PRO A 258 -7.34 1.31 -1.30
C PRO A 258 -5.90 1.79 -1.50
N TYR A 259 -5.56 2.91 -0.87
CA TYR A 259 -4.19 3.27 -0.60
C TYR A 259 -3.63 2.32 0.46
N ARG A 260 -2.41 1.91 0.29
CA ARG A 260 -1.70 0.99 1.18
C ARG A 260 -0.20 1.29 1.15
N LEU A 261 0.55 0.72 2.04
CA LEU A 261 1.99 0.69 1.89
C LEU A 261 2.36 -0.14 0.65
N PRO A 262 3.42 0.21 -0.09
CA PRO A 262 3.92 -0.61 -1.19
C PRO A 262 4.46 -1.94 -0.65
N THR A 263 4.36 -3.00 -1.44
CA THR A 263 5.11 -4.21 -1.14
C THR A 263 6.61 -3.98 -1.38
N GLU A 264 7.45 -4.81 -0.77
CA GLU A 264 8.90 -4.71 -0.95
C GLU A 264 9.29 -4.81 -2.44
N ALA A 265 8.64 -5.71 -3.18
CA ALA A 265 8.88 -5.88 -4.61
C ALA A 265 8.44 -4.66 -5.43
N GLU A 266 7.27 -4.08 -5.14
CA GLU A 266 6.79 -2.86 -5.79
C GLU A 266 7.71 -1.67 -5.50
N TRP A 267 8.12 -1.52 -4.24
CA TRP A 267 9.02 -0.44 -3.85
C TRP A 267 10.36 -0.51 -4.58
N GLU A 268 10.98 -1.71 -4.61
CA GLU A 268 12.26 -1.89 -5.28
C GLU A 268 12.16 -1.72 -6.79
N TYR A 269 11.10 -2.26 -7.41
CA TYR A 269 10.81 -2.07 -8.83
C TYR A 269 10.65 -0.59 -9.19
N ALA A 270 9.87 0.14 -8.40
CA ALA A 270 9.64 1.56 -8.58
C ALA A 270 10.92 2.39 -8.39
N ALA A 271 11.72 2.08 -7.37
CA ALA A 271 12.97 2.77 -7.09
C ALA A 271 13.99 2.61 -8.22
N MET A 272 14.09 1.41 -8.78
CA MET A 272 15.01 1.16 -9.88
C MET A 272 14.69 1.96 -11.15
N GLY A 273 13.41 2.29 -11.39
CA GLY A 273 13.01 3.18 -12.47
C GLY A 273 13.59 2.77 -13.83
N MET A 274 13.45 1.50 -14.22
CA MET A 274 14.10 0.97 -15.45
C MET A 274 13.32 1.27 -16.74
N SER A 275 12.55 2.35 -16.73
CA SER A 275 11.71 2.71 -17.85
C SER A 275 12.54 3.30 -18.97
N SER A 276 12.84 2.91 -20.02
CA SER A 276 13.56 3.50 -21.17
C SER A 276 15.08 3.38 -21.21
N THR A 277 15.73 2.79 -20.25
CA THR A 277 17.18 2.67 -20.27
C THR A 277 17.63 1.45 -21.11
N ARG A 278 18.42 1.70 -22.14
CA ARG A 278 19.06 0.64 -22.94
C ARG A 278 20.30 0.08 -22.26
N GLU A 279 20.86 0.81 -21.33
CA GLU A 279 22.12 0.47 -20.65
C GLU A 279 21.90 -0.54 -19.52
N TYR A 280 20.81 -0.37 -18.77
CA TYR A 280 20.45 -1.24 -17.66
C TYR A 280 19.19 -2.04 -18.00
N ASN A 281 19.31 -3.34 -18.00
CA ASN A 281 18.20 -4.27 -18.17
C ASN A 281 18.57 -5.62 -17.54
N ASN A 282 17.67 -6.57 -17.54
CA ASN A 282 17.91 -7.92 -17.00
C ASN A 282 19.11 -8.64 -17.62
N TYR A 283 19.59 -8.16 -18.78
CA TYR A 283 20.74 -8.73 -19.49
C TYR A 283 22.08 -8.06 -19.17
N ARG A 284 22.08 -6.74 -18.93
CA ARG A 284 23.32 -5.94 -18.79
C ARG A 284 23.60 -5.47 -17.38
N GLY A 285 22.84 -5.95 -16.46
CA GLY A 285 23.00 -5.58 -15.08
C GLY A 285 21.95 -4.57 -14.61
N ARG A 286 22.02 -4.28 -13.35
CA ARG A 286 21.08 -3.55 -12.57
C ARG A 286 21.64 -2.17 -12.27
N LYS A 287 20.77 -1.16 -12.19
CA LYS A 287 21.14 0.14 -11.61
C LYS A 287 21.59 -0.05 -10.16
N LYS A 288 22.64 0.64 -9.76
CA LYS A 288 23.09 0.67 -8.36
C LYS A 288 22.22 1.59 -7.51
N TYR A 289 21.75 2.68 -8.11
CA TYR A 289 20.94 3.71 -7.46
C TYR A 289 19.69 4.01 -8.30
N PRO A 290 18.69 4.74 -7.76
CA PRO A 290 17.51 5.16 -8.52
C PRO A 290 17.82 6.03 -9.76
N TRP A 291 18.98 6.63 -9.81
CA TRP A 291 19.49 7.42 -10.94
C TRP A 291 20.49 6.63 -11.80
N ASP A 292 20.88 7.21 -12.94
CA ASP A 292 21.88 6.62 -13.83
C ASP A 292 23.30 6.83 -13.30
N GLY A 293 24.11 5.79 -13.45
CA GLY A 293 25.49 5.78 -12.99
C GLY A 293 25.68 5.13 -11.62
N SER A 294 26.93 5.00 -11.21
CA SER A 294 27.35 4.31 -9.99
C SER A 294 27.84 5.28 -8.88
N TYR A 295 27.70 6.58 -9.11
CA TYR A 295 28.17 7.61 -8.20
C TYR A 295 27.00 8.32 -7.53
N THR A 296 27.22 8.83 -6.32
CA THR A 296 26.23 9.60 -5.57
C THR A 296 26.18 11.08 -5.98
N VAL A 297 27.13 11.50 -6.80
CA VAL A 297 27.26 12.88 -7.29
C VAL A 297 26.86 13.01 -8.75
N SER A 298 26.28 14.14 -9.11
CA SER A 298 25.89 14.44 -10.48
C SER A 298 27.10 14.65 -11.40
N GLY A 299 27.14 13.91 -12.51
CA GLY A 299 28.09 14.13 -13.60
C GLY A 299 27.65 15.15 -14.64
N LYS A 300 26.41 15.66 -14.56
CA LYS A 300 25.84 16.60 -15.53
C LYS A 300 26.54 17.96 -15.42
N ARG A 301 26.95 18.56 -16.58
CA ARG A 301 27.71 19.80 -16.63
C ARG A 301 27.13 20.95 -15.78
N LYS A 302 25.80 21.04 -15.66
CA LYS A 302 25.11 22.10 -14.93
C LYS A 302 25.23 21.94 -13.42
N ASN A 303 25.16 20.70 -12.94
CA ASN A 303 25.08 20.33 -11.53
C ASN A 303 26.21 19.38 -11.14
N ARG A 304 27.40 19.58 -11.75
CA ARG A 304 28.53 18.67 -11.53
C ARG A 304 29.06 18.79 -10.11
N GLY A 305 29.02 17.67 -9.41
CA GLY A 305 29.50 17.59 -8.02
C GLY A 305 28.37 17.70 -6.98
N ASP A 306 27.15 18.09 -7.39
CA ASP A 306 26.01 18.12 -6.47
C ASP A 306 25.64 16.69 -6.09
N GLN A 307 25.33 16.45 -4.83
CA GLN A 307 24.81 15.16 -4.37
C GLN A 307 23.43 14.89 -4.96
N LEU A 308 23.13 13.62 -5.20
CA LEU A 308 21.87 13.18 -5.80
C LEU A 308 20.85 12.65 -4.78
N ALA A 309 21.23 12.62 -3.50
CA ALA A 309 20.40 12.20 -2.39
C ALA A 309 20.90 12.79 -1.08
N ASN A 310 20.06 12.82 -0.07
CA ASN A 310 20.39 13.18 1.29
C ASN A 310 20.82 11.92 2.07
N PHE A 311 22.09 11.86 2.46
CA PHE A 311 22.67 10.71 3.17
C PHE A 311 23.96 11.09 3.89
N LYS A 312 24.37 10.29 4.85
CA LYS A 312 25.61 10.47 5.57
C LYS A 312 26.82 10.12 4.69
N GLN A 313 27.62 11.12 4.35
CA GLN A 313 28.73 10.95 3.41
C GLN A 313 29.98 10.33 4.07
N GLY A 314 30.14 10.49 5.36
CA GLY A 314 31.27 9.96 6.10
C GLY A 314 31.09 10.01 7.62
N TYR A 315 32.13 9.65 8.35
CA TYR A 315 32.10 9.72 9.81
C TYR A 315 32.01 11.18 10.28
N GLY A 316 30.91 11.52 10.95
CA GLY A 316 30.63 12.89 11.39
C GLY A 316 30.24 13.86 10.28
N ASP A 317 30.07 13.37 9.05
CA ASP A 317 29.70 14.17 7.87
C ASP A 317 28.30 13.79 7.39
N TYR A 318 27.34 14.62 7.77
CA TYR A 318 25.92 14.44 7.42
C TYR A 318 25.49 15.33 6.25
N SER A 319 26.16 16.46 6.02
CA SER A 319 25.77 17.43 4.98
C SER A 319 26.91 17.80 4.03
N GLY A 320 28.07 17.20 4.16
CA GLY A 320 29.27 17.55 3.43
C GLY A 320 30.22 18.47 4.20
N VAL A 321 31.51 18.29 3.98
CA VAL A 321 32.56 19.12 4.58
C VAL A 321 32.57 20.49 3.93
N ALA A 322 32.78 21.56 4.71
CA ALA A 322 32.80 22.91 4.24
C ALA A 322 33.73 23.10 3.01
N GLY A 323 33.18 23.64 1.93
CA GLY A 323 33.89 23.84 0.65
C GLY A 323 33.89 22.65 -0.31
N TRP A 324 33.28 21.52 0.05
CA TRP A 324 33.10 20.35 -0.81
C TRP A 324 31.62 20.12 -1.13
N SER A 325 31.34 19.13 -1.98
CA SER A 325 29.96 18.76 -2.35
C SER A 325 29.13 18.45 -1.10
N SER A 326 28.01 19.15 -0.96
CA SER A 326 27.06 18.97 0.12
C SER A 326 25.75 18.47 -0.46
N ASP A 327 25.03 17.64 0.28
CA ASP A 327 23.65 17.30 -0.04
C ASP A 327 22.65 18.39 0.37
N GLY A 328 23.11 19.37 1.16
CA GLY A 328 22.32 20.54 1.57
C GLY A 328 21.50 20.33 2.85
N ALA A 329 21.62 19.17 3.51
CA ALA A 329 20.83 18.86 4.70
C ALA A 329 21.68 18.24 5.80
N MET A 330 21.42 18.59 7.06
CA MET A 330 22.05 17.96 8.23
C MET A 330 21.22 16.81 8.80
N VAL A 331 19.94 16.84 8.55
CA VAL A 331 18.92 15.82 8.90
C VAL A 331 18.06 15.59 7.66
N THR A 332 16.78 15.34 7.82
CA THR A 332 15.84 15.28 6.68
C THR A 332 15.84 16.58 5.87
N ASN A 333 15.45 16.50 4.62
CA ASN A 333 15.31 17.65 3.72
C ASN A 333 13.89 17.74 3.17
N GLU A 334 13.55 18.90 2.62
CA GLU A 334 12.28 19.11 1.91
C GLU A 334 12.16 18.13 0.74
N ILE A 335 10.97 17.57 0.55
CA ILE A 335 10.68 16.68 -0.58
C ILE A 335 11.01 17.36 -1.92
N LYS A 336 11.37 16.57 -2.93
CA LYS A 336 11.74 17.06 -4.28
C LYS A 336 13.01 17.93 -4.33
N SER A 337 13.82 17.91 -3.28
CA SER A 337 15.11 18.61 -3.30
C SER A 337 16.13 17.98 -4.26
N TYR A 338 15.95 16.69 -4.57
CA TYR A 338 16.83 15.92 -5.46
C TYR A 338 16.09 15.51 -6.73
N PRO A 339 16.83 15.16 -7.81
CA PRO A 339 16.21 14.75 -9.08
C PRO A 339 15.39 13.45 -8.92
N PRO A 340 14.21 13.36 -9.59
CA PRO A 340 13.43 12.13 -9.60
C PRO A 340 14.09 11.03 -10.43
N ASN A 341 13.66 9.80 -10.21
CA ASN A 341 14.00 8.67 -11.07
C ASN A 341 13.20 8.69 -12.40
N ASP A 342 13.39 7.67 -13.26
CA ASP A 342 12.75 7.61 -14.58
C ASP A 342 11.21 7.48 -14.56
N TYR A 343 10.62 7.10 -13.43
CA TYR A 343 9.16 7.11 -13.23
C TYR A 343 8.63 8.44 -12.69
N GLY A 344 9.52 9.38 -12.35
CA GLY A 344 9.15 10.65 -11.74
C GLY A 344 8.99 10.59 -10.23
N LEU A 345 9.50 9.54 -9.59
CA LEU A 345 9.47 9.40 -8.12
C LEU A 345 10.70 10.08 -7.51
N TYR A 346 10.47 10.88 -6.48
CA TYR A 346 11.48 11.59 -5.73
C TYR A 346 11.88 10.82 -4.46
N ASP A 347 13.11 11.04 -4.03
CA ASP A 347 13.63 10.61 -2.74
C ASP A 347 13.56 9.08 -2.50
N MET A 348 13.64 8.28 -3.61
CA MET A 348 13.69 6.82 -3.53
C MET A 348 15.04 6.28 -2.99
N ALA A 349 15.95 7.14 -2.61
CA ALA A 349 17.21 6.82 -1.96
C ALA A 349 17.64 8.00 -1.10
N GLY A 350 17.89 7.76 0.17
CA GLY A 350 18.23 8.80 1.15
C GLY A 350 17.00 9.54 1.67
N ASN A 351 17.19 10.67 2.29
CA ASN A 351 16.23 11.47 3.03
C ASN A 351 15.60 10.68 4.19
N VAL A 352 14.52 9.96 4.02
CA VAL A 352 14.07 8.97 5.00
C VAL A 352 13.98 7.59 4.39
N ALA A 353 14.31 6.57 5.17
CA ALA A 353 14.00 5.20 4.80
C ALA A 353 12.49 4.97 4.93
N GLU A 354 11.94 4.02 4.20
CA GLU A 354 10.50 3.89 4.05
C GLU A 354 9.99 2.54 4.51
N TRP A 355 8.90 2.58 5.29
CA TRP A 355 8.13 1.40 5.62
C TRP A 355 7.52 0.79 4.36
N VAL A 356 7.63 -0.53 4.24
CA VAL A 356 6.88 -1.32 3.25
C VAL A 356 5.97 -2.32 3.95
N ALA A 357 5.06 -2.91 3.21
CA ALA A 357 4.03 -3.78 3.78
C ALA A 357 4.59 -5.09 4.35
N ASP A 358 5.70 -5.58 3.80
CA ASP A 358 6.20 -6.93 4.04
C ASP A 358 6.78 -7.13 5.44
N VAL A 359 6.49 -8.30 6.02
CA VAL A 359 7.20 -8.82 7.19
C VAL A 359 8.62 -9.21 6.77
N TYR A 360 9.59 -8.82 7.58
CA TYR A 360 10.98 -9.17 7.31
C TYR A 360 11.25 -10.65 7.63
N ARG A 361 11.88 -11.32 6.68
CA ARG A 361 12.51 -12.61 6.86
C ARG A 361 13.94 -12.55 6.36
N ASP A 362 14.85 -13.16 7.09
CA ASP A 362 16.28 -13.17 6.81
C ASP A 362 16.63 -13.96 5.55
N ARG A 363 15.76 -14.84 5.11
CA ARG A 363 15.94 -15.65 3.92
C ARG A 363 14.85 -15.39 2.89
N VAL A 364 15.27 -15.36 1.63
CA VAL A 364 14.34 -15.39 0.50
C VAL A 364 13.91 -16.85 0.30
N ASP A 365 12.63 -17.10 0.34
CA ASP A 365 12.09 -18.44 0.10
C ASP A 365 12.30 -18.85 -1.36
N MET A 366 12.79 -20.08 -1.58
CA MET A 366 13.02 -20.61 -2.92
C MET A 366 11.73 -21.11 -3.62
N LYS A 367 10.62 -21.24 -2.89
CA LYS A 367 9.30 -21.57 -3.44
C LYS A 367 8.50 -20.32 -3.74
N LEU A 368 9.02 -19.47 -4.60
CA LEU A 368 8.37 -18.21 -4.95
C LEU A 368 7.35 -18.40 -6.06
N ASN A 369 6.27 -17.66 -5.93
CA ASN A 369 5.48 -17.26 -7.08
C ASN A 369 6.14 -16.01 -7.67
N ASP A 370 6.38 -16.00 -8.98
CA ASP A 370 6.99 -14.88 -9.70
C ASP A 370 6.04 -13.67 -9.87
N PHE A 371 4.82 -13.75 -9.36
CA PHE A 371 3.87 -12.64 -9.32
C PHE A 371 3.86 -11.97 -7.95
N ASN A 372 4.27 -10.72 -7.91
CA ASN A 372 4.14 -9.75 -6.81
C ASN A 372 4.07 -10.37 -5.40
N TYR A 373 5.20 -10.86 -4.96
CA TYR A 373 5.33 -11.55 -3.70
C TYR A 373 5.15 -10.59 -2.51
N PHE A 374 4.32 -10.98 -1.55
CA PHE A 374 4.06 -10.26 -0.32
C PHE A 374 4.13 -11.20 0.88
N ARG A 375 4.94 -10.87 1.87
CA ARG A 375 5.07 -11.60 3.12
C ARG A 375 4.28 -10.96 4.25
N GLY A 376 3.76 -11.80 5.15
CA GLY A 376 3.03 -11.33 6.34
C GLY A 376 1.63 -10.85 6.03
N ASN A 377 1.00 -11.40 5.02
CA ASN A 377 -0.40 -11.14 4.72
C ASN A 377 -1.30 -11.88 5.71
N GLN A 378 -1.89 -11.15 6.62
CA GLN A 378 -2.86 -11.69 7.57
C GLN A 378 -4.23 -11.78 6.90
N TYR A 379 -4.77 -12.97 6.88
CA TYR A 379 -6.11 -13.20 6.34
C TYR A 379 -7.15 -13.03 7.44
N THR A 380 -8.10 -12.16 7.17
CA THR A 380 -9.23 -11.89 8.06
C THR A 380 -10.55 -12.06 7.33
N GLN A 381 -11.60 -12.32 8.07
CA GLN A 381 -12.98 -12.28 7.59
C GLN A 381 -13.77 -11.21 8.35
N ASN A 382 -14.84 -10.74 7.74
CA ASN A 382 -15.73 -9.79 8.41
C ASN A 382 -16.53 -10.52 9.49
N SER A 383 -16.56 -9.96 10.69
CA SER A 383 -17.47 -10.41 11.74
C SER A 383 -18.92 -10.15 11.32
N LEU A 384 -19.79 -11.11 11.60
CA LEU A 384 -21.21 -11.06 11.22
C LEU A 384 -22.09 -11.05 12.48
N ASN A 385 -23.09 -10.20 12.47
CA ASN A 385 -24.16 -10.22 13.46
C ASN A 385 -25.03 -11.48 13.34
N GLU A 386 -25.88 -11.75 14.31
CA GLU A 386 -26.81 -12.87 14.30
C GLU A 386 -27.78 -12.88 13.12
N ASP A 387 -28.06 -11.73 12.53
CA ASP A 387 -28.91 -11.55 11.34
C ASP A 387 -28.15 -11.74 10.02
N GLY A 388 -26.82 -11.99 10.07
CA GLY A 388 -25.96 -12.16 8.91
C GLY A 388 -25.50 -10.83 8.29
N SER A 389 -25.81 -9.70 8.88
CA SER A 389 -25.24 -8.41 8.51
C SER A 389 -23.81 -8.26 9.03
N VAL A 390 -23.00 -7.42 8.37
CA VAL A 390 -21.63 -7.14 8.82
C VAL A 390 -21.66 -6.33 10.10
N GLU A 391 -20.86 -6.75 11.09
CA GLU A 391 -20.66 -6.04 12.34
C GLU A 391 -19.74 -4.84 12.14
N LEU A 392 -20.21 -3.64 12.49
CA LEU A 392 -19.37 -2.44 12.51
C LEU A 392 -18.91 -2.15 13.93
N ILE A 393 -17.70 -1.60 14.03
CA ILE A 393 -17.17 -1.09 15.29
C ILE A 393 -17.96 0.16 15.66
N ASP A 394 -18.56 0.15 16.84
CA ASP A 394 -19.25 1.28 17.41
C ASP A 394 -18.43 1.93 18.54
N TYR A 395 -18.97 2.99 19.13
CA TYR A 395 -18.33 3.70 20.23
C TYR A 395 -18.02 2.81 21.45
N GLU A 396 -18.83 1.77 21.68
CA GLU A 396 -18.68 0.89 22.85
C GLU A 396 -17.73 -0.28 22.58
N SER A 397 -17.57 -0.65 21.31
CA SER A 397 -16.77 -1.79 20.85
C SER A 397 -15.36 -1.44 20.38
N ILE A 398 -14.89 -0.19 20.62
CA ILE A 398 -13.51 0.18 20.33
C ILE A 398 -12.58 -0.64 21.21
N GLU A 399 -11.69 -1.38 20.58
CA GLU A 399 -10.64 -2.14 21.24
C GLU A 399 -9.33 -1.36 21.20
N PHE A 400 -8.56 -1.45 22.28
CA PHE A 400 -7.26 -0.79 22.41
C PHE A 400 -6.20 -1.83 22.71
N ASP A 401 -5.09 -1.74 22.03
CA ASP A 401 -3.90 -2.54 22.30
C ASP A 401 -2.79 -1.67 22.89
N THR A 402 -1.99 -2.25 23.77
CA THR A 402 -0.84 -1.57 24.37
C THR A 402 0.45 -2.12 23.76
N LEU A 403 1.08 -1.30 22.93
CA LEU A 403 2.34 -1.62 22.28
C LEU A 403 3.45 -1.86 23.33
N ARG A 404 4.52 -2.56 22.93
CA ARG A 404 5.70 -2.79 23.79
C ARG A 404 6.33 -1.51 24.34
N THR A 405 6.13 -0.40 23.63
CA THR A 405 6.56 0.94 24.03
C THR A 405 5.71 1.55 25.15
N GLY A 406 4.63 0.87 25.57
CA GLY A 406 3.64 1.38 26.52
C GLY A 406 2.61 2.32 25.89
N ARG A 407 2.66 2.52 24.58
CA ARG A 407 1.71 3.36 23.86
C ARG A 407 0.42 2.59 23.60
N VAL A 408 -0.71 3.22 23.86
CA VAL A 408 -2.03 2.67 23.57
C VAL A 408 -2.44 3.10 22.16
N VAL A 409 -2.87 2.17 21.35
CA VAL A 409 -3.39 2.38 19.99
C VAL A 409 -4.77 1.75 19.86
N ALA A 410 -5.65 2.36 19.09
CA ALA A 410 -6.93 1.73 18.76
C ALA A 410 -6.71 0.67 17.67
N THR A 411 -7.30 -0.50 17.84
CA THR A 411 -7.23 -1.61 16.88
C THR A 411 -8.28 -1.53 15.79
N GLY A 412 -9.19 -0.60 15.89
CA GLY A 412 -10.19 -0.24 14.88
C GLY A 412 -10.88 1.07 15.25
N MET A 413 -11.39 1.74 14.25
CA MET A 413 -12.09 3.01 14.41
C MET A 413 -13.61 2.83 14.32
N PRO A 414 -14.40 3.62 15.04
CA PRO A 414 -15.85 3.59 14.88
C PRO A 414 -16.28 3.78 13.43
N GLY A 415 -17.17 2.93 12.95
CA GLY A 415 -17.64 2.92 11.58
C GLY A 415 -16.83 2.03 10.63
N GLU A 416 -15.73 1.44 11.08
CA GLU A 416 -15.02 0.38 10.36
C GLU A 416 -15.67 -0.99 10.58
N ILE A 417 -15.40 -1.93 9.69
CA ILE A 417 -15.86 -3.32 9.84
C ILE A 417 -14.99 -4.01 10.89
N LYS A 418 -15.64 -4.67 11.82
CA LYS A 418 -14.96 -5.58 12.76
C LYS A 418 -14.49 -6.81 12.00
N LYS A 419 -13.20 -7.12 12.15
CA LYS A 419 -12.55 -8.24 11.47
C LYS A 419 -12.10 -9.28 12.47
N GLU A 420 -12.24 -10.53 12.09
CA GLU A 420 -11.79 -11.71 12.82
C GLU A 420 -10.77 -12.47 11.99
N GLU A 421 -9.84 -13.14 12.65
CA GLU A 421 -8.94 -14.06 11.98
C GLU A 421 -9.72 -15.25 11.40
N ILE A 422 -9.29 -15.74 10.26
CA ILE A 422 -9.91 -16.91 9.64
C ILE A 422 -9.33 -18.19 10.22
N ASP A 423 -10.14 -19.25 10.21
CA ASP A 423 -9.71 -20.59 10.62
C ASP A 423 -8.61 -21.13 9.72
N ASP A 424 -7.70 -21.90 10.31
CA ASP A 424 -6.58 -22.55 9.61
C ASP A 424 -7.03 -23.41 8.44
N ASP A 425 -8.18 -24.07 8.54
CA ASP A 425 -8.77 -24.88 7.47
C ASP A 425 -9.08 -24.10 6.19
N GLN A 426 -9.26 -22.79 6.29
CA GLN A 426 -9.55 -21.90 5.16
C GLN A 426 -8.29 -21.24 4.58
N ILE A 427 -7.21 -21.16 5.35
CA ILE A 427 -5.99 -20.43 4.96
C ILE A 427 -5.36 -21.04 3.70
N PHE A 428 -5.38 -22.37 3.53
CA PHE A 428 -4.77 -23.04 2.39
C PHE A 428 -5.38 -22.65 1.03
N MET A 429 -6.61 -22.12 1.02
CA MET A 429 -7.27 -21.62 -0.19
C MET A 429 -6.88 -20.15 -0.52
N ARG A 430 -6.10 -19.49 0.32
CA ARG A 430 -5.70 -18.10 0.12
C ARG A 430 -4.34 -18.00 -0.58
N MET A 431 -4.15 -16.92 -1.32
CA MET A 431 -2.84 -16.62 -1.89
C MET A 431 -1.82 -16.44 -0.76
N ASN A 432 -0.61 -16.88 -0.98
CA ASN A 432 0.48 -16.81 0.00
C ASN A 432 0.19 -17.52 1.34
N PHE A 433 -0.72 -18.49 1.35
CA PHE A 433 -1.07 -19.18 2.59
C PHE A 433 0.16 -19.76 3.32
N ASP A 434 1.15 -20.23 2.59
CA ASP A 434 2.43 -20.73 3.11
C ASP A 434 3.25 -19.64 3.85
N ARG A 435 2.92 -18.38 3.64
CA ARG A 435 3.60 -17.20 4.15
C ARG A 435 2.68 -16.30 4.95
N SER A 436 1.50 -16.79 5.25
CA SER A 436 0.51 -16.10 6.06
C SER A 436 0.87 -16.20 7.54
N ASP A 437 0.83 -15.12 8.25
CA ASP A 437 1.07 -15.06 9.69
C ASP A 437 -0.04 -15.75 10.48
N ASN A 438 -1.25 -15.83 9.94
CA ASN A 438 -2.39 -16.53 10.56
C ASN A 438 -2.11 -18.00 10.86
N ARG A 439 -1.23 -18.64 10.11
CA ARG A 439 -0.85 -20.02 10.38
C ARG A 439 0.14 -20.18 11.52
N GLY A 440 0.67 -19.08 12.05
CA GLY A 440 1.69 -19.15 13.06
C GLY A 440 3.02 -19.73 12.58
N TYR A 441 3.23 -19.85 11.28
CA TYR A 441 4.51 -20.21 10.71
C TYR A 441 5.34 -18.96 10.48
N GLY A 442 6.51 -18.91 11.10
CA GLY A 442 7.58 -18.07 10.59
C GLY A 442 8.08 -18.68 9.28
N ASP A 443 8.04 -17.95 8.20
CA ASP A 443 8.65 -18.34 6.94
C ASP A 443 10.06 -17.73 6.86
N GLY A 444 11.07 -18.52 6.67
CA GLY A 444 12.46 -18.09 6.52
C GLY A 444 13.33 -18.24 7.74
N ASP A 445 12.78 -18.62 8.87
CA ASP A 445 13.53 -19.09 10.02
C ASP A 445 13.53 -20.63 10.03
N LYS A 446 14.69 -21.23 10.32
CA LYS A 446 14.83 -22.69 10.35
C LYS A 446 14.06 -23.33 11.52
N ALA A 447 13.86 -22.60 12.62
CA ALA A 447 13.08 -23.06 13.76
C ALA A 447 11.58 -22.94 13.54
N SER A 448 11.15 -22.02 12.67
CA SER A 448 9.78 -21.83 12.23
C SER A 448 9.49 -22.51 10.90
N SER A 449 10.47 -23.19 10.32
CA SER A 449 10.23 -24.00 9.13
C SER A 449 9.31 -25.17 9.47
N ARG A 450 8.43 -25.48 8.55
CA ARG A 450 7.31 -26.41 8.54
C ARG A 450 7.59 -27.87 8.94
N PHE A 451 8.53 -28.13 9.78
CA PHE A 451 8.74 -29.45 10.31
C PHE A 451 7.79 -29.67 11.49
N TYR A 452 6.72 -30.37 11.21
CA TYR A 452 5.83 -30.96 12.21
C TYR A 452 6.58 -32.07 12.95
N MET A 453 7.54 -31.70 13.79
CA MET A 453 8.20 -32.65 14.66
C MET A 453 7.80 -32.35 16.08
N GLN A 454 7.47 -33.40 16.83
CA GLN A 454 7.23 -33.25 18.25
C GLN A 454 8.51 -32.72 18.91
N GLU A 455 8.38 -31.87 19.90
CA GLU A 455 9.53 -31.20 20.57
C GLU A 455 10.55 -32.22 21.11
N GLU A 456 10.07 -33.38 21.52
CA GLU A 456 10.90 -34.51 22.02
C GLU A 456 11.77 -35.16 20.92
N GLU A 457 11.39 -34.99 19.64
CA GLU A 457 12.14 -35.53 18.49
C GLU A 457 13.21 -34.56 17.95
N LEU A 458 13.18 -33.31 18.38
CA LEU A 458 14.14 -32.29 17.95
C LEU A 458 15.41 -32.38 18.83
N ASN A 459 16.45 -33.01 18.33
CA ASN A 459 17.75 -32.95 18.93
C ASN A 459 18.29 -31.50 18.94
N GLU A 460 19.02 -31.12 20.01
CA GLU A 460 19.67 -29.80 20.12
C GLU A 460 20.53 -29.42 18.90
N GLN A 461 21.08 -30.42 18.19
CA GLN A 461 21.88 -30.23 16.97
C GLN A 461 21.05 -29.84 15.73
N GLN A 462 19.73 -30.00 15.76
CA GLN A 462 18.84 -29.65 14.68
C GLN A 462 18.28 -28.23 14.82
N ARG A 463 18.53 -27.60 15.98
CA ARG A 463 18.16 -26.21 16.23
C ARG A 463 19.29 -25.30 15.78
N MET A 464 18.94 -24.25 15.02
CA MET A 464 19.92 -23.19 14.77
C MET A 464 20.25 -22.47 16.07
N TYR A 465 21.54 -22.26 16.30
CA TYR A 465 22.02 -21.40 17.38
C TYR A 465 21.40 -19.99 17.18
N ASN A 466 20.77 -19.46 18.22
CA ASN A 466 20.09 -18.17 18.23
C ASN A 466 18.81 -18.06 17.38
N SER A 467 18.22 -19.13 16.90
CA SER A 467 16.90 -19.03 16.27
C SER A 467 15.79 -18.90 17.31
N PRO A 468 14.70 -18.15 17.02
CA PRO A 468 13.53 -18.12 17.90
C PRO A 468 12.99 -19.54 18.11
N ARG A 469 12.70 -19.89 19.35
CA ARG A 469 12.11 -21.20 19.68
C ARG A 469 10.60 -21.14 19.45
N ASN A 470 10.18 -21.09 18.21
CA ASN A 470 8.80 -21.31 17.84
C ASN A 470 8.67 -22.77 17.42
N SER A 471 8.18 -23.62 18.28
CA SER A 471 7.82 -24.98 17.93
C SER A 471 6.32 -25.04 17.64
N VAL A 472 5.97 -25.53 16.45
CA VAL A 472 4.60 -25.90 16.12
C VAL A 472 4.49 -27.39 16.37
N TYR A 473 3.59 -27.80 17.25
CA TYR A 473 3.37 -29.20 17.58
C TYR A 473 1.88 -29.54 17.43
N ALA A 474 1.63 -30.79 17.10
CA ALA A 474 0.27 -31.30 16.99
C ALA A 474 -0.20 -31.78 18.39
N VAL A 475 -1.26 -31.17 18.89
CA VAL A 475 -1.94 -31.60 20.10
C VAL A 475 -3.24 -32.31 19.70
N ALA A 476 -3.45 -33.50 20.22
CA ALA A 476 -4.72 -34.18 20.01
C ALA A 476 -5.78 -33.61 20.97
N ASP A 477 -6.89 -33.14 20.42
CA ASP A 477 -8.05 -32.73 21.20
C ASP A 477 -8.69 -33.94 21.91
N SER A 478 -9.70 -33.69 22.74
CA SER A 478 -10.43 -34.73 23.46
C SER A 478 -11.17 -35.73 22.54
N LEU A 479 -11.29 -35.42 21.26
CA LEU A 479 -11.93 -36.24 20.21
C LEU A 479 -10.90 -36.96 19.32
N GLY A 480 -9.59 -36.70 19.53
CA GLY A 480 -8.52 -37.30 18.76
C GLY A 480 -8.19 -36.57 17.46
N ASN A 481 -8.76 -35.39 17.23
CA ASN A 481 -8.34 -34.51 16.12
C ASN A 481 -7.03 -33.84 16.49
N LEU A 482 -6.16 -33.66 15.50
CA LEU A 482 -4.88 -32.99 15.71
C LEU A 482 -5.08 -31.49 15.51
N GLU A 483 -4.94 -30.72 16.59
CA GLU A 483 -4.81 -29.27 16.53
C GLU A 483 -3.34 -28.90 16.55
N MET A 484 -2.99 -27.89 15.74
CA MET A 484 -1.62 -27.39 15.65
C MET A 484 -1.49 -26.22 16.62
N GLU A 485 -0.76 -26.45 17.72
CA GLU A 485 -0.43 -25.39 18.66
C GLU A 485 0.96 -24.84 18.40
N LYS A 486 1.08 -23.51 18.49
CA LYS A 486 2.33 -22.79 18.41
C LYS A 486 2.80 -22.44 19.81
N ASP A 487 3.92 -23.00 20.23
CA ASP A 487 4.59 -22.54 21.45
C ASP A 487 5.55 -21.40 21.11
N VAL A 488 5.22 -20.21 21.61
CA VAL A 488 6.04 -19.01 21.46
C VAL A 488 6.81 -18.79 22.75
N ASP A 489 8.05 -19.25 22.79
CA ASP A 489 8.94 -18.96 23.91
C ASP A 489 9.47 -17.51 23.82
N ASP A 490 8.67 -16.56 24.29
CA ASP A 490 9.02 -15.14 24.30
C ASP A 490 10.20 -14.82 25.23
N GLY A 491 10.50 -15.70 26.18
CA GLY A 491 11.55 -15.48 27.20
C GLY A 491 12.99 -15.67 26.71
N ASN A 492 13.19 -16.41 25.62
CA ASN A 492 14.51 -16.80 25.12
C ASN A 492 14.85 -16.29 23.71
N ARG A 493 14.13 -15.28 23.23
CA ARG A 493 14.42 -14.68 21.93
C ARG A 493 15.76 -13.94 21.95
N THR A 494 16.68 -14.36 21.12
CA THR A 494 18.00 -13.73 20.93
C THR A 494 18.04 -12.83 19.69
N THR A 495 16.99 -12.79 18.90
CA THR A 495 16.86 -11.97 17.69
C THR A 495 15.64 -11.06 17.77
N LEU A 496 15.74 -9.88 17.13
CA LEU A 496 14.62 -8.95 16.95
C LEU A 496 13.71 -9.34 15.77
N ILE A 497 14.07 -10.36 15.00
CA ILE A 497 13.29 -10.83 13.86
C ILE A 497 12.09 -11.63 14.38
N SER A 498 10.90 -11.16 14.08
CA SER A 498 9.62 -11.76 14.47
C SER A 498 8.56 -11.44 13.42
N ASP A 499 7.36 -11.98 13.56
CA ASP A 499 6.23 -11.68 12.68
C ASP A 499 5.81 -10.20 12.75
N ASN A 500 6.20 -9.49 13.80
CA ASN A 500 5.95 -8.06 14.00
C ASN A 500 7.13 -7.18 13.56
N THR A 501 8.02 -7.70 12.71
CA THR A 501 9.17 -6.96 12.20
C THR A 501 8.97 -6.70 10.72
N ARG A 502 8.97 -5.42 10.35
CA ARG A 502 8.66 -4.98 8.98
C ARG A 502 9.91 -4.58 8.22
N VAL A 503 9.86 -4.74 6.91
CA VAL A 503 10.95 -4.34 6.01
C VAL A 503 10.99 -2.82 5.88
N VAL A 504 12.21 -2.28 5.82
CA VAL A 504 12.51 -0.86 5.58
C VAL A 504 13.47 -0.75 4.41
N LYS A 505 13.19 0.15 3.49
CA LYS A 505 13.91 0.33 2.21
C LYS A 505 14.43 1.76 2.03
N GLY A 506 15.40 1.95 1.14
CA GLY A 506 15.79 3.26 0.57
C GLY A 506 16.95 3.97 1.25
N GLY A 507 17.32 3.61 2.46
CA GLY A 507 18.31 4.37 3.24
C GLY A 507 17.78 5.73 3.71
N SER A 508 18.55 6.46 4.49
CA SER A 508 18.12 7.72 5.10
C SER A 508 19.27 8.71 5.24
N TRP A 509 18.96 9.95 5.66
CA TRP A 509 19.95 10.98 5.99
C TRP A 509 21.04 10.53 6.98
N LYS A 510 20.74 9.53 7.78
CA LYS A 510 21.64 8.96 8.81
C LYS A 510 22.51 7.83 8.28
N ASP A 511 22.23 7.31 7.10
CA ASP A 511 22.83 6.11 6.53
C ASP A 511 23.91 6.41 5.51
N ASN A 512 24.89 5.51 5.40
CA ASN A 512 25.93 5.58 4.37
C ASN A 512 25.37 5.22 2.98
N ALA A 513 26.11 5.56 1.93
CA ALA A 513 25.78 5.28 0.53
C ALA A 513 25.48 3.79 0.22
N TYR A 514 25.92 2.85 1.04
CA TYR A 514 25.59 1.43 0.94
C TYR A 514 24.08 1.18 0.98
N TRP A 515 23.35 1.91 1.85
CA TRP A 515 21.91 1.75 2.05
C TRP A 515 21.07 2.45 0.99
N LEU A 516 21.68 3.26 0.11
CA LEU A 516 20.99 3.93 -0.99
C LEU A 516 20.68 2.99 -2.18
N ASP A 517 21.28 1.79 -2.20
CA ASP A 517 20.96 0.76 -3.21
C ASP A 517 19.54 0.22 -2.93
N PRO A 518 18.62 0.31 -3.90
CA PRO A 518 17.24 -0.16 -3.73
C PRO A 518 17.12 -1.63 -3.32
N ALA A 519 18.15 -2.45 -3.58
CA ALA A 519 18.16 -3.85 -3.15
C ALA A 519 18.34 -4.04 -1.65
N GLN A 520 18.97 -3.07 -0.98
CA GLN A 520 19.28 -3.25 0.42
C GLN A 520 18.01 -3.34 1.26
N ARG A 521 18.01 -4.30 2.18
CA ARG A 521 16.90 -4.60 3.07
C ARG A 521 17.32 -4.40 4.49
N ARG A 522 16.50 -3.71 5.24
CA ARG A 522 16.60 -3.62 6.69
C ARG A 522 15.27 -3.97 7.30
N PHE A 523 15.29 -4.16 8.59
CA PHE A 523 14.08 -4.44 9.35
C PHE A 523 14.02 -3.58 10.60
N TYR A 524 12.79 -3.31 11.03
CA TYR A 524 12.50 -2.64 12.28
C TYR A 524 11.18 -3.14 12.85
N PRO A 525 11.02 -3.20 14.19
CA PRO A 525 9.75 -3.59 14.78
C PRO A 525 8.62 -2.64 14.38
N GLU A 526 7.45 -3.18 14.06
CA GLU A 526 6.30 -2.41 13.55
C GLU A 526 5.73 -1.39 14.54
N ASP A 527 5.98 -1.60 15.84
CA ASP A 527 5.52 -0.77 16.95
C ASP A 527 6.52 0.32 17.37
N MET A 528 7.69 0.37 16.75
CA MET A 528 8.73 1.34 17.07
C MET A 528 8.84 2.42 16.00
N ALA A 529 9.12 3.63 16.44
CA ALA A 529 9.33 4.80 15.61
C ALA A 529 10.78 5.30 15.66
N THR A 530 11.22 6.00 14.63
CA THR A 530 12.56 6.58 14.54
C THR A 530 12.53 7.94 13.86
N ASN A 531 13.63 8.70 13.97
CA ASN A 531 13.79 9.98 13.27
C ASN A 531 14.33 9.85 11.83
N TRP A 532 14.39 8.64 11.30
CA TRP A 532 14.96 8.37 9.98
C TRP A 532 14.10 7.42 9.13
N ILE A 533 12.94 6.98 9.64
CA ILE A 533 11.96 6.19 8.90
C ILE A 533 10.69 6.99 8.71
N GLY A 534 10.26 7.10 7.47
CA GLY A 534 8.97 7.62 7.01
C GLY A 534 8.25 6.57 6.17
N PHE A 535 7.38 7.01 5.26
CA PHE A 535 6.67 6.12 4.35
C PHE A 535 6.09 6.85 3.15
N ARG A 536 5.71 6.09 2.14
CA ARG A 536 4.85 6.52 1.01
C ARG A 536 3.78 5.48 0.74
N ASN A 537 2.70 5.88 0.08
CA ASN A 537 1.61 4.99 -0.27
C ASN A 537 1.72 4.48 -1.71
N ALA A 538 1.12 3.32 -1.92
CA ALA A 538 0.82 2.77 -3.24
C ALA A 538 -0.68 2.49 -3.36
N MET A 539 -1.15 2.24 -4.58
CA MET A 539 -2.53 1.87 -4.88
C MET A 539 -2.55 0.91 -6.06
N ASP A 540 -3.34 -0.14 -5.97
CA ASP A 540 -3.47 -1.10 -7.04
C ASP A 540 -4.12 -0.48 -8.28
N ARG A 541 -3.70 -0.94 -9.47
CA ARG A 541 -4.39 -0.63 -10.70
C ARG A 541 -5.42 -1.70 -11.04
N VAL A 542 -6.65 -1.29 -11.20
CA VAL A 542 -7.73 -2.16 -11.67
C VAL A 542 -7.83 -2.08 -13.20
N GLY A 543 -7.74 -3.23 -13.84
CA GLY A 543 -7.81 -3.33 -15.30
C GLY A 543 -6.49 -3.04 -16.01
N SER A 544 -6.43 -3.37 -17.29
CA SER A 544 -5.29 -3.04 -18.15
C SER A 544 -5.45 -1.67 -18.77
N GLY A 545 -4.32 -0.96 -18.97
CA GLY A 545 -4.30 0.32 -19.66
C GLY A 545 -4.94 0.23 -21.05
N SER A 546 -5.63 1.29 -21.44
CA SER A 546 -6.21 1.33 -22.78
C SER A 546 -5.08 1.30 -23.81
N LYS A 547 -5.09 0.32 -24.73
CA LYS A 547 -4.11 0.11 -25.80
C LYS A 547 -4.03 1.25 -26.83
N LYS A 548 -4.35 2.48 -26.49
CA LYS A 548 -4.35 3.61 -27.41
C LYS A 548 -3.00 4.28 -27.62
N GLY A 549 -1.89 3.72 -27.14
CA GLY A 549 -0.59 4.37 -27.23
C GLY A 549 0.53 3.61 -27.95
N HIS A 550 0.47 2.31 -28.08
CA HIS A 550 1.58 1.53 -28.65
C HIS A 550 1.13 0.71 -29.86
N ARG A 551 0.94 1.37 -31.00
CA ARG A 551 1.26 0.70 -32.26
C ARG A 551 2.76 0.89 -32.48
N PRO A 552 3.54 -0.18 -32.64
CA PRO A 552 4.89 -0.03 -33.19
C PRO A 552 4.77 0.78 -34.47
N ARG A 553 5.52 1.84 -34.59
CA ARG A 553 5.73 2.48 -35.90
C ARG A 553 6.62 1.54 -36.67
N ASP A 554 6.05 0.95 -37.74
CA ASP A 554 6.80 0.26 -38.79
C ASP A 554 7.87 1.17 -39.37
#